data_d0c49ac82b6ef2eef481cffb6caa0910
#
_entry.id   d0c49ac82b6ef2eef481cffb6caa0910
#
_cell.length_a   1.000
_cell.length_b   1.000
_cell.length_c   1.000
_cell.angle_alpha   90.00
_cell.angle_beta   90.00
_cell.angle_gamma   90.00
#
_symmetry.space_group_name_H-M   'P 1'
#
loop_
_entity.id
_entity.type
_entity.pdbx_description
1 polymer ?
#
loop_
_entity_poly.entity_id
_entity_poly.type
_entity_poly.pdbx_seq_one_letter_code
_entity_poly.pdbx_strand_id
1 'polypeptide(L)'
;ITKFDTSEYKVKLAAEVKGFSAKERMDFKAAKRMEPFAQYAVAAAKEAFEDAKIDMSQENPYRAGVIVGSGIGSLQAVETNYEKILQKGPSRVNPLMVPLMISNMAAGNVSIQLGLKGKCTDVVTACASGANSIGDAMRAIQYGDLDVCVAGGTEASICPSGVAGFTALTALSCNPDPASASRPFDKDRDGFVIGEGAGIVVLEELEHAKARGARIYAEMAGYGSTGDAYHIKIGRASCRE
;
A
#
# COMPACT_ATOMS: atom_id res chain seq x y z
N ILE A 1 -18.16 -8.87 -0.47
CA ILE A 1 -18.05 -7.41 -0.60
C ILE A 1 -19.23 -6.78 0.13
N THR A 2 -18.95 -5.83 1.04
CA THR A 2 -19.99 -5.18 1.85
C THR A 2 -20.01 -3.65 1.70
N LYS A 3 -19.04 -3.08 0.96
CA LYS A 3 -18.88 -1.63 0.83
C LYS A 3 -19.82 -0.97 -0.18
N PHE A 4 -20.36 -1.75 -1.13
CA PHE A 4 -21.29 -1.30 -2.16
C PHE A 4 -22.18 -2.44 -2.63
N ASP A 5 -23.25 -2.12 -3.36
CA ASP A 5 -24.15 -3.13 -3.95
C ASP A 5 -23.45 -3.88 -5.08
N THR A 6 -23.38 -5.19 -4.95
CA THR A 6 -22.76 -6.09 -5.92
C THR A 6 -23.76 -6.92 -6.72
N SER A 7 -25.06 -6.58 -6.69
CA SER A 7 -26.11 -7.37 -7.39
C SER A 7 -25.76 -7.65 -8.84
N GLU A 8 -25.27 -6.63 -9.56
CA GLU A 8 -24.88 -6.69 -10.98
C GLU A 8 -23.45 -7.21 -11.22
N TYR A 9 -22.67 -7.47 -10.16
CA TYR A 9 -21.29 -7.93 -10.29
C TYR A 9 -21.23 -9.47 -10.30
N LYS A 10 -20.37 -10.04 -11.14
CA LYS A 10 -20.08 -11.47 -11.13
C LYS A 10 -19.28 -11.88 -9.89
N VAL A 11 -18.37 -11.04 -9.45
CA VAL A 11 -17.53 -11.25 -8.28
C VAL A 11 -18.25 -10.74 -7.04
N LYS A 12 -18.35 -11.58 -6.01
CA LYS A 12 -19.05 -11.27 -4.76
C LYS A 12 -18.11 -11.19 -3.55
N LEU A 13 -16.89 -11.70 -3.67
CA LEU A 13 -15.95 -11.80 -2.57
C LEU A 13 -14.82 -10.77 -2.67
N ALA A 14 -14.41 -10.26 -1.51
CA ALA A 14 -13.21 -9.46 -1.32
C ALA A 14 -12.72 -9.62 0.12
N ALA A 15 -11.43 -9.43 0.34
CA ALA A 15 -10.82 -9.41 1.67
C ALA A 15 -10.76 -7.97 2.19
N GLU A 16 -11.85 -7.51 2.78
CA GLU A 16 -12.00 -6.17 3.35
C GLU A 16 -11.35 -6.08 4.74
N VAL A 17 -10.68 -4.96 5.04
CA VAL A 17 -10.24 -4.65 6.40
C VAL A 17 -11.48 -4.37 7.27
N LYS A 18 -11.66 -5.18 8.31
CA LYS A 18 -12.79 -5.07 9.25
C LYS A 18 -12.35 -4.39 10.55
N GLY A 19 -13.25 -3.62 11.16
CA GLY A 19 -13.04 -3.02 12.47
C GLY A 19 -11.92 -1.96 12.55
N PHE A 20 -11.43 -1.46 11.42
CA PHE A 20 -10.43 -0.39 11.41
C PHE A 20 -11.08 0.96 11.69
N SER A 21 -10.48 1.70 12.64
CA SER A 21 -10.88 3.05 12.99
C SER A 21 -9.66 3.97 12.95
N ALA A 22 -9.56 4.80 11.91
CA ALA A 22 -8.43 5.71 11.73
C ALA A 22 -8.25 6.67 12.91
N LYS A 23 -9.35 7.13 13.55
CA LYS A 23 -9.31 8.02 14.73
C LYS A 23 -8.65 7.41 15.96
N GLU A 24 -8.54 6.08 16.04
CA GLU A 24 -7.86 5.37 17.11
C GLU A 24 -6.37 5.18 16.84
N ARG A 25 -5.95 5.40 15.61
CA ARG A 25 -4.58 5.16 15.12
C ARG A 25 -3.82 6.45 14.79
N MET A 26 -4.53 7.55 14.55
CA MET A 26 -3.94 8.82 14.16
C MET A 26 -4.83 10.01 14.51
N ASP A 27 -4.28 11.24 14.44
CA ASP A 27 -5.06 12.45 14.63
C ASP A 27 -6.27 12.51 13.68
N PHE A 28 -7.42 12.90 14.23
CA PHE A 28 -8.68 12.92 13.49
C PHE A 28 -8.68 13.88 12.29
N LYS A 29 -8.00 15.03 12.41
CA LYS A 29 -7.91 15.99 11.31
C LYS A 29 -7.01 15.47 10.19
N ALA A 30 -5.93 14.79 10.57
CA ALA A 30 -5.05 14.12 9.62
C ALA A 30 -5.81 12.99 8.90
N ALA A 31 -6.51 12.12 9.64
CA ALA A 31 -7.28 11.01 9.08
C ALA A 31 -8.31 11.46 8.02
N LYS A 32 -8.98 12.60 8.23
CA LYS A 32 -9.94 13.18 7.28
C LYS A 32 -9.32 13.64 5.95
N ARG A 33 -8.01 13.79 5.89
CA ARG A 33 -7.26 14.21 4.70
C ARG A 33 -6.56 13.03 4.01
N MET A 34 -6.93 11.82 4.38
CA MET A 34 -6.37 10.57 3.84
C MET A 34 -7.49 9.64 3.40
N GLU A 35 -7.28 9.00 2.27
CA GLU A 35 -8.09 7.85 1.86
C GLU A 35 -7.62 6.57 2.56
N PRO A 36 -8.43 5.49 2.57
CA PRO A 36 -8.14 4.27 3.33
C PRO A 36 -6.74 3.69 3.11
N PHE A 37 -6.23 3.66 1.86
CA PHE A 37 -4.89 3.14 1.58
C PHE A 37 -3.79 3.89 2.34
N ALA A 38 -3.89 5.22 2.43
CA ALA A 38 -2.94 6.04 3.18
C ALA A 38 -3.15 5.90 4.70
N GLN A 39 -4.40 5.74 5.16
CA GLN A 39 -4.69 5.49 6.57
C GLN A 39 -4.12 4.15 7.04
N TYR A 40 -4.24 3.09 6.23
CA TYR A 40 -3.66 1.78 6.52
C TYR A 40 -2.13 1.84 6.57
N ALA A 41 -1.50 2.53 5.60
CA ALA A 41 -0.06 2.75 5.58
C ALA A 41 0.44 3.45 6.84
N VAL A 42 -0.22 4.54 7.25
CA VAL A 42 0.15 5.29 8.47
C VAL A 42 -0.03 4.44 9.73
N ALA A 43 -1.11 3.69 9.84
CA ALA A 43 -1.35 2.83 10.99
C ALA A 43 -0.28 1.73 11.12
N ALA A 44 -0.02 1.00 10.03
CA ALA A 44 1.00 -0.04 9.99
C ALA A 44 2.42 0.52 10.19
N ALA A 45 2.71 1.70 9.62
CA ALA A 45 4.00 2.36 9.79
C ALA A 45 4.26 2.79 11.25
N LYS A 46 3.24 3.29 11.95
CA LYS A 46 3.35 3.60 13.37
C LYS A 46 3.63 2.36 14.20
N GLU A 47 2.90 1.26 13.98
CA GLU A 47 3.14 0.00 14.67
C GLU A 47 4.57 -0.53 14.42
N ALA A 48 5.03 -0.53 13.18
CA ALA A 48 6.39 -0.96 12.84
C ALA A 48 7.47 -0.05 13.47
N PHE A 49 7.23 1.26 13.48
CA PHE A 49 8.17 2.23 14.04
C PHE A 49 8.24 2.17 15.55
N GLU A 50 7.11 1.97 16.23
CA GLU A 50 7.02 1.74 17.67
C GLU A 50 7.73 0.43 18.08
N ASP A 51 7.56 -0.66 17.32
CA ASP A 51 8.26 -1.92 17.53
C ASP A 51 9.77 -1.79 17.31
N ALA A 52 10.19 -1.01 16.33
CA ALA A 52 11.61 -0.69 16.07
C ALA A 52 12.25 0.14 17.17
N LYS A 53 11.48 0.82 18.02
CA LYS A 53 11.93 1.68 19.12
C LYS A 53 12.95 2.74 18.69
N ILE A 54 12.73 3.36 17.52
CA ILE A 54 13.57 4.45 17.05
C ILE A 54 13.12 5.74 17.71
N ASP A 55 14.07 6.45 18.33
CA ASP A 55 13.86 7.75 18.93
C ASP A 55 14.34 8.86 17.98
N MET A 56 13.42 9.49 17.28
CA MET A 56 13.72 10.56 16.33
C MET A 56 14.38 11.79 16.95
N SER A 57 14.40 11.94 18.27
CA SER A 57 15.15 13.01 18.93
C SER A 57 16.66 12.77 18.90
N GLN A 58 17.08 11.53 18.70
CA GLN A 58 18.49 11.10 18.60
C GLN A 58 18.94 10.87 17.15
N GLU A 59 18.00 10.91 16.21
CA GLU A 59 18.24 10.57 14.81
C GLU A 59 18.41 11.82 13.94
N ASN A 60 19.16 11.68 12.85
CA ASN A 60 19.13 12.67 11.79
C ASN A 60 17.89 12.43 10.90
N PRO A 61 16.86 13.31 10.95
CA PRO A 61 15.63 13.08 10.21
C PRO A 61 15.82 13.07 8.69
N TYR A 62 16.89 13.65 8.17
CA TYR A 62 17.23 13.65 6.75
C TYR A 62 17.88 12.33 6.28
N ARG A 63 18.27 11.47 7.21
CA ARG A 63 18.78 10.13 6.95
C ARG A 63 17.75 9.02 7.27
N ALA A 64 16.55 9.41 7.67
CA ALA A 64 15.42 8.53 7.89
C ALA A 64 14.36 8.77 6.80
N GLY A 65 14.07 7.76 5.98
CA GLY A 65 13.23 7.87 4.79
C GLY A 65 11.99 6.99 4.82
N VAL A 66 11.17 7.14 3.79
CA VAL A 66 9.94 6.36 3.56
C VAL A 66 9.86 5.93 2.10
N ILE A 67 9.72 4.65 1.87
CA ILE A 67 9.47 4.08 0.53
C ILE A 67 8.30 3.12 0.65
N VAL A 68 7.08 3.58 0.35
CA VAL A 68 5.85 2.80 0.48
C VAL A 68 5.09 2.83 -0.81
N GLY A 69 4.91 1.65 -1.42
CA GLY A 69 4.26 1.48 -2.70
C GLY A 69 2.75 1.29 -2.58
N SER A 70 2.03 1.82 -3.58
CA SER A 70 0.63 1.51 -3.83
C SER A 70 0.44 1.37 -5.34
N GLY A 71 -0.24 0.32 -5.78
CA GLY A 71 -0.44 0.07 -7.21
C GLY A 71 -1.38 1.08 -7.87
N ILE A 72 -2.33 1.64 -7.13
CA ILE A 72 -3.44 2.41 -7.70
C ILE A 72 -3.67 3.74 -6.95
N GLY A 73 -3.34 3.81 -5.67
CA GLY A 73 -3.79 4.92 -4.82
C GLY A 73 -5.27 4.80 -4.49
N SER A 74 -6.08 5.87 -4.65
CA SER A 74 -7.50 5.82 -4.34
C SER A 74 -8.40 6.00 -5.58
N LEU A 75 -8.92 4.90 -6.12
CA LEU A 75 -10.02 4.93 -7.09
C LEU A 75 -11.30 5.50 -6.48
N GLN A 76 -11.56 5.24 -5.20
CA GLN A 76 -12.74 5.77 -4.50
C GLN A 76 -12.77 7.31 -4.50
N ALA A 77 -11.62 7.97 -4.34
CA ALA A 77 -11.52 9.41 -4.43
C ALA A 77 -11.86 9.92 -5.84
N VAL A 78 -11.43 9.18 -6.88
CA VAL A 78 -11.76 9.50 -8.28
C VAL A 78 -13.25 9.34 -8.52
N GLU A 79 -13.84 8.20 -8.18
CA GLU A 79 -15.27 7.91 -8.34
C GLU A 79 -16.13 9.01 -7.68
N THR A 80 -15.90 9.24 -6.39
CA THR A 80 -16.67 10.21 -5.60
C THR A 80 -16.61 11.63 -6.17
N ASN A 81 -15.45 12.04 -6.68
CA ASN A 81 -15.33 13.39 -7.25
C ASN A 81 -15.85 13.47 -8.68
N TYR A 82 -15.74 12.40 -9.46
CA TYR A 82 -16.32 12.33 -10.80
C TYR A 82 -17.86 12.38 -10.75
N GLU A 83 -18.48 11.66 -9.81
CA GLU A 83 -19.93 11.78 -9.56
C GLU A 83 -20.34 13.21 -9.22
N LYS A 84 -19.57 13.93 -8.39
CA LYS A 84 -19.84 15.34 -8.09
C LYS A 84 -19.76 16.23 -9.34
N ILE A 85 -18.80 15.96 -10.24
CA ILE A 85 -18.69 16.69 -11.52
C ILE A 85 -19.97 16.49 -12.35
N LEU A 86 -20.43 15.25 -12.48
CA LEU A 86 -21.61 14.93 -13.27
C LEU A 86 -22.90 15.53 -12.67
N GLN A 87 -23.05 15.47 -11.35
CA GLN A 87 -24.28 15.89 -10.68
C GLN A 87 -24.34 17.38 -10.35
N LYS A 88 -23.18 18.02 -10.07
CA LYS A 88 -23.12 19.36 -9.45
C LYS A 88 -22.14 20.32 -10.16
N GLY A 89 -21.45 19.84 -11.18
CA GLY A 89 -20.45 20.59 -11.93
C GLY A 89 -19.05 20.63 -11.30
N PRO A 90 -18.03 21.07 -12.06
CA PRO A 90 -16.62 20.96 -11.67
C PRO A 90 -16.23 21.80 -10.44
N SER A 91 -16.97 22.87 -10.14
CA SER A 91 -16.72 23.72 -8.96
C SER A 91 -16.99 23.02 -7.61
N ARG A 92 -17.59 21.83 -7.63
CA ARG A 92 -17.94 21.05 -6.43
C ARG A 92 -16.96 19.91 -6.14
N VAL A 93 -15.91 19.78 -6.91
CA VAL A 93 -14.81 18.83 -6.67
C VAL A 93 -14.14 19.15 -5.32
N ASN A 94 -13.77 18.11 -4.59
CA ASN A 94 -13.03 18.27 -3.34
C ASN A 94 -11.67 18.93 -3.65
N PRO A 95 -11.30 20.05 -3.01
CA PRO A 95 -9.98 20.68 -3.18
C PRO A 95 -8.80 19.74 -2.91
N LEU A 96 -9.01 18.70 -2.11
CA LEU A 96 -8.01 17.69 -1.80
C LEU A 96 -8.08 16.46 -2.73
N MET A 97 -8.88 16.49 -3.82
CA MET A 97 -9.04 15.32 -4.68
C MET A 97 -7.69 14.74 -5.13
N VAL A 98 -6.79 15.60 -5.61
CA VAL A 98 -5.49 15.14 -6.13
C VAL A 98 -4.64 14.48 -5.02
N PRO A 99 -4.37 15.13 -3.88
CA PRO A 99 -3.60 14.47 -2.81
C PRO A 99 -4.33 13.28 -2.17
N LEU A 100 -5.64 13.16 -2.31
CA LEU A 100 -6.37 11.98 -1.84
C LEU A 100 -6.19 10.78 -2.79
N MET A 101 -6.06 11.02 -4.10
CA MET A 101 -6.05 9.94 -5.07
C MET A 101 -4.65 9.40 -5.42
N ILE A 102 -3.61 10.25 -5.39
CA ILE A 102 -2.28 9.85 -5.87
C ILE A 102 -1.59 8.89 -4.91
N SER A 103 -0.96 7.85 -5.48
CA SER A 103 -0.40 6.72 -4.74
C SER A 103 0.74 7.10 -3.78
N ASN A 104 1.58 8.07 -4.15
CA ASN A 104 2.70 8.53 -3.32
C ASN A 104 2.29 9.20 -2.01
N MET A 105 1.00 9.51 -1.83
CA MET A 105 0.52 10.09 -0.58
C MET A 105 0.44 9.08 0.57
N ALA A 106 0.55 7.78 0.32
CA ALA A 106 0.82 6.82 1.39
C ALA A 106 2.18 7.12 2.05
N ALA A 107 3.26 7.17 1.25
CA ALA A 107 4.59 7.52 1.73
C ALA A 107 4.66 8.94 2.31
N GLY A 108 4.03 9.92 1.64
CA GLY A 108 3.99 11.32 2.09
C GLY A 108 3.33 11.48 3.47
N ASN A 109 2.20 10.82 3.71
CA ASN A 109 1.53 10.88 5.01
C ASN A 109 2.32 10.15 6.11
N VAL A 110 2.97 9.02 5.82
CA VAL A 110 3.86 8.34 6.77
C VAL A 110 5.03 9.26 7.14
N SER A 111 5.67 9.89 6.16
CA SER A 111 6.76 10.86 6.38
C SER A 111 6.33 12.00 7.31
N ILE A 112 5.16 12.60 7.06
CA ILE A 112 4.61 13.69 7.90
C ILE A 112 4.34 13.19 9.33
N GLN A 113 3.72 12.03 9.49
CA GLN A 113 3.31 11.52 10.79
C GLN A 113 4.48 11.08 11.68
N LEU A 114 5.57 10.61 11.07
CA LEU A 114 6.78 10.13 11.78
C LEU A 114 7.91 11.15 11.79
N GLY A 115 7.78 12.28 11.09
CA GLY A 115 8.82 13.32 11.02
C GLY A 115 10.06 12.93 10.22
N LEU A 116 9.94 11.97 9.28
CA LEU A 116 11.05 11.47 8.48
C LEU A 116 11.27 12.38 7.27
N LYS A 117 12.44 12.98 7.14
CA LYS A 117 12.76 14.03 6.14
C LYS A 117 13.73 13.57 5.06
N GLY A 118 14.14 12.30 5.08
CA GLY A 118 14.95 11.68 4.06
C GLY A 118 14.16 11.40 2.78
N LYS A 119 14.68 10.48 1.96
CA LYS A 119 13.99 10.05 0.73
C LYS A 119 12.55 9.63 1.02
N CYS A 120 11.59 10.22 0.31
CA CYS A 120 10.17 9.90 0.43
C CYS A 120 9.62 9.62 -0.97
N THR A 121 9.38 8.35 -1.29
CA THR A 121 8.96 7.92 -2.62
C THR A 121 7.92 6.82 -2.56
N ASP A 122 7.19 6.69 -3.67
CA ASP A 122 6.30 5.58 -3.98
C ASP A 122 6.93 4.75 -5.12
N VAL A 123 6.79 3.45 -5.05
CA VAL A 123 7.18 2.53 -6.15
C VAL A 123 5.91 1.88 -6.67
N VAL A 124 5.60 2.13 -7.94
CA VAL A 124 4.40 1.61 -8.60
C VAL A 124 4.79 0.53 -9.60
N THR A 125 4.70 -0.71 -9.18
CA THR A 125 4.97 -1.90 -9.97
C THR A 125 3.87 -2.94 -9.80
N ALA A 126 2.62 -2.45 -9.80
CA ALA A 126 1.42 -3.25 -9.59
C ALA A 126 1.51 -4.10 -8.31
N CYS A 127 1.27 -5.43 -8.38
CA CYS A 127 1.31 -6.34 -7.24
C CYS A 127 2.69 -6.42 -6.56
N ALA A 128 3.77 -6.07 -7.25
CA ALA A 128 5.13 -6.07 -6.73
C ALA A 128 5.53 -4.76 -6.02
N SER A 129 4.65 -3.73 -5.99
CA SER A 129 4.98 -2.40 -5.45
C SER A 129 5.55 -2.45 -4.04
N GLY A 130 4.95 -3.24 -3.14
CA GLY A 130 5.44 -3.39 -1.77
C GLY A 130 6.82 -4.07 -1.71
N ALA A 131 7.03 -5.15 -2.46
CA ALA A 131 8.30 -5.86 -2.51
C ALA A 131 9.42 -4.99 -3.11
N ASN A 132 9.11 -4.27 -4.20
CA ASN A 132 10.07 -3.35 -4.82
C ASN A 132 10.39 -2.16 -3.90
N SER A 133 9.41 -1.64 -3.16
CA SER A 133 9.63 -0.59 -2.16
C SER A 133 10.62 -1.03 -1.08
N ILE A 134 10.49 -2.26 -0.58
CA ILE A 134 11.43 -2.84 0.40
C ILE A 134 12.81 -3.01 -0.23
N GLY A 135 12.89 -3.50 -1.47
CA GLY A 135 14.16 -3.67 -2.18
C GLY A 135 14.88 -2.34 -2.45
N ASP A 136 14.14 -1.32 -2.85
CA ASP A 136 14.70 0.03 -3.08
C ASP A 136 15.14 0.69 -1.77
N ALA A 137 14.43 0.43 -0.66
CA ALA A 137 14.86 0.86 0.67
C ALA A 137 16.18 0.20 1.09
N MET A 138 16.32 -1.11 0.87
CA MET A 138 17.58 -1.83 1.08
C MET A 138 18.72 -1.16 0.27
N ARG A 139 18.50 -0.87 -1.00
CA ARG A 139 19.52 -0.22 -1.85
C ARG A 139 19.87 1.17 -1.35
N ALA A 140 18.88 1.98 -0.95
CA ALA A 140 19.14 3.32 -0.40
C ALA A 140 20.02 3.27 0.87
N ILE A 141 19.82 2.28 1.74
CA ILE A 141 20.65 2.05 2.92
C ILE A 141 22.05 1.56 2.51
N GLN A 142 22.14 0.56 1.60
CA GLN A 142 23.44 0.04 1.12
C GLN A 142 24.31 1.11 0.45
N TYR A 143 23.70 2.06 -0.27
CA TYR A 143 24.42 3.19 -0.89
C TYR A 143 24.75 4.32 0.09
N GLY A 144 24.31 4.23 1.34
CA GLY A 144 24.55 5.24 2.34
C GLY A 144 23.67 6.49 2.20
N ASP A 145 22.58 6.43 1.45
CA ASP A 145 21.63 7.55 1.35
C ASP A 145 20.80 7.68 2.63
N LEU A 146 20.47 6.56 3.26
CA LEU A 146 19.65 6.47 4.47
C LEU A 146 20.31 5.56 5.51
N ASP A 147 20.03 5.83 6.80
CA ASP A 147 20.35 4.94 7.91
C ASP A 147 19.11 4.13 8.31
N VAL A 148 17.91 4.71 8.16
CA VAL A 148 16.64 4.11 8.49
C VAL A 148 15.65 4.32 7.34
N CYS A 149 14.85 3.31 7.00
CA CYS A 149 13.79 3.43 6.03
C CYS A 149 12.53 2.65 6.46
N VAL A 150 11.41 3.35 6.50
CA VAL A 150 10.08 2.74 6.60
C VAL A 150 9.65 2.33 5.20
N ALA A 151 9.45 1.03 4.97
CA ALA A 151 9.22 0.49 3.65
C ALA A 151 8.11 -0.56 3.62
N GLY A 152 7.43 -0.70 2.50
CA GLY A 152 6.38 -1.69 2.32
C GLY A 152 5.36 -1.30 1.27
N GLY A 153 4.14 -1.78 1.44
CA GLY A 153 3.06 -1.51 0.51
C GLY A 153 1.69 -1.38 1.17
N THR A 154 0.78 -0.73 0.47
CA THR A 154 -0.60 -0.52 0.90
C THR A 154 -1.55 -0.49 -0.29
N GLU A 155 -2.78 -0.97 -0.10
CA GLU A 155 -3.83 -0.89 -1.13
C GLU A 155 -5.22 -0.87 -0.51
N ALA A 156 -6.17 -0.15 -1.14
CA ALA A 156 -7.56 -0.09 -0.72
C ALA A 156 -8.50 0.11 -1.92
N SER A 157 -8.42 -0.78 -2.92
CA SER A 157 -9.13 -0.66 -4.20
C SER A 157 -10.43 -1.47 -4.26
N ILE A 158 -11.03 -1.82 -3.10
CA ILE A 158 -12.34 -2.48 -3.05
C ILE A 158 -13.43 -1.41 -3.16
N CYS A 159 -13.67 -0.97 -4.39
CA CYS A 159 -14.70 -0.02 -4.80
C CYS A 159 -15.32 -0.44 -6.14
N PRO A 160 -16.42 0.16 -6.59
CA PRO A 160 -17.11 -0.22 -7.82
C PRO A 160 -16.21 -0.34 -9.03
N SER A 161 -15.43 0.69 -9.36
CA SER A 161 -14.54 0.65 -10.54
C SER A 161 -13.37 -0.31 -10.38
N GLY A 162 -12.83 -0.46 -9.17
CA GLY A 162 -11.75 -1.40 -8.89
C GLY A 162 -12.19 -2.85 -9.15
N VAL A 163 -13.32 -3.25 -8.57
CA VAL A 163 -13.87 -4.61 -8.77
C VAL A 163 -14.30 -4.81 -10.22
N ALA A 164 -14.95 -3.83 -10.86
CA ALA A 164 -15.35 -3.93 -12.26
C ALA A 164 -14.14 -4.07 -13.20
N GLY A 165 -13.09 -3.25 -12.99
CA GLY A 165 -11.89 -3.27 -13.81
C GLY A 165 -11.17 -4.62 -13.75
N PHE A 166 -10.92 -5.15 -12.56
CA PHE A 166 -10.30 -6.47 -12.40
C PHE A 166 -11.21 -7.62 -12.87
N THR A 167 -12.53 -7.48 -12.76
CA THR A 167 -13.48 -8.44 -13.33
C THR A 167 -13.41 -8.46 -14.84
N ALA A 168 -13.34 -7.28 -15.50
CA ALA A 168 -13.21 -7.15 -16.94
C ALA A 168 -11.90 -7.77 -17.46
N LEU A 169 -10.83 -7.70 -16.69
CA LEU A 169 -9.56 -8.41 -16.96
C LEU A 169 -9.67 -9.93 -16.79
N THR A 170 -10.79 -10.46 -16.30
CA THR A 170 -10.92 -11.88 -15.91
C THR A 170 -9.86 -12.33 -14.90
N ALA A 171 -9.47 -11.43 -13.99
CA ALA A 171 -8.39 -11.67 -13.03
C ALA A 171 -8.91 -12.12 -11.66
N LEU A 172 -10.18 -11.83 -11.33
CA LEU A 172 -10.79 -12.18 -10.05
C LEU A 172 -11.48 -13.55 -10.09
N SER A 173 -11.39 -14.26 -8.97
CA SER A 173 -12.16 -15.49 -8.76
C SER A 173 -13.67 -15.20 -8.72
N CYS A 174 -14.45 -15.99 -9.44
CA CYS A 174 -15.90 -15.97 -9.38
C CYS A 174 -16.46 -17.04 -8.42
N ASN A 175 -15.60 -17.78 -7.72
CA ASN A 175 -16.03 -18.76 -6.73
C ASN A 175 -16.72 -18.03 -5.55
N PRO A 176 -17.98 -18.36 -5.23
CA PRO A 176 -18.71 -17.69 -4.16
C PRO A 176 -18.33 -18.19 -2.75
N ASP A 177 -17.58 -19.29 -2.64
CA ASP A 177 -17.20 -19.88 -1.36
C ASP A 177 -15.93 -19.19 -0.81
N PRO A 178 -16.01 -18.44 0.30
CA PRO A 178 -14.87 -17.75 0.88
C PRO A 178 -13.75 -18.69 1.38
N ALA A 179 -14.07 -19.94 1.68
CA ALA A 179 -13.11 -20.92 2.17
C ALA A 179 -12.20 -21.46 1.05
N SER A 180 -12.64 -21.41 -0.20
CA SER A 180 -11.93 -22.00 -1.35
C SER A 180 -11.69 -21.04 -2.51
N ALA A 181 -12.14 -19.79 -2.42
CA ALA A 181 -11.96 -18.81 -3.50
C ALA A 181 -10.50 -18.43 -3.71
N SER A 182 -9.74 -18.17 -2.64
CA SER A 182 -8.30 -17.92 -2.70
C SER A 182 -7.54 -19.24 -2.54
N ARG A 183 -6.97 -19.71 -3.65
CA ARG A 183 -6.24 -21.00 -3.71
C ARG A 183 -5.02 -20.92 -4.62
N PRO A 184 -3.99 -20.16 -4.17
CA PRO A 184 -2.77 -20.02 -4.94
C PRO A 184 -2.11 -21.39 -5.20
N PHE A 185 -1.53 -21.54 -6.39
CA PHE A 185 -0.90 -22.76 -6.90
C PHE A 185 -1.85 -23.95 -7.16
N ASP A 186 -3.12 -23.86 -6.78
CA ASP A 186 -4.10 -24.91 -7.09
C ASP A 186 -4.35 -25.00 -8.62
N LYS A 187 -4.51 -26.22 -9.13
CA LYS A 187 -4.75 -26.45 -10.58
C LYS A 187 -6.10 -25.88 -11.05
N ASP A 188 -7.09 -25.83 -10.17
CA ASP A 188 -8.45 -25.38 -10.44
C ASP A 188 -8.67 -23.91 -10.05
N ARG A 189 -7.60 -23.14 -9.76
CA ARG A 189 -7.71 -21.72 -9.47
C ARG A 189 -8.28 -20.94 -10.66
N ASP A 190 -9.17 -20.01 -10.39
CA ASP A 190 -9.91 -19.22 -11.38
C ASP A 190 -9.64 -17.72 -11.32
N GLY A 191 -8.73 -17.29 -10.44
CA GLY A 191 -8.38 -15.89 -10.23
C GLY A 191 -7.98 -15.60 -8.79
N PHE A 192 -7.70 -14.35 -8.47
CA PHE A 192 -7.42 -13.93 -7.11
C PHE A 192 -8.65 -13.31 -6.43
N VAL A 193 -8.63 -13.24 -5.10
CA VAL A 193 -9.59 -12.46 -4.31
C VAL A 193 -8.97 -11.10 -4.02
N ILE A 194 -9.61 -10.02 -4.48
CA ILE A 194 -9.13 -8.66 -4.23
C ILE A 194 -9.11 -8.38 -2.73
N GLY A 195 -8.01 -7.82 -2.24
CA GLY A 195 -7.82 -7.48 -0.83
C GLY A 195 -7.44 -6.02 -0.63
N GLU A 196 -7.51 -5.58 0.62
CA GLU A 196 -7.01 -4.30 1.06
C GLU A 196 -6.22 -4.45 2.36
N GLY A 197 -5.33 -3.49 2.62
CA GLY A 197 -4.50 -3.48 3.82
C GLY A 197 -3.16 -2.80 3.60
N ALA A 198 -2.28 -2.91 4.59
CA ALA A 198 -0.89 -2.46 4.50
C ALA A 198 0.04 -3.44 5.22
N GLY A 199 1.24 -3.60 4.66
CA GLY A 199 2.35 -4.32 5.28
C GLY A 199 3.60 -3.44 5.27
N ILE A 200 4.12 -3.11 6.45
CA ILE A 200 5.24 -2.18 6.63
C ILE A 200 6.32 -2.82 7.48
N VAL A 201 7.56 -2.62 7.06
CA VAL A 201 8.77 -2.98 7.80
C VAL A 201 9.65 -1.75 8.00
N VAL A 202 10.48 -1.77 9.02
CA VAL A 202 11.56 -0.81 9.21
C VAL A 202 12.87 -1.49 8.85
N LEU A 203 13.57 -0.96 7.85
CA LEU A 203 14.94 -1.33 7.53
C LEU A 203 15.89 -0.34 8.15
N GLU A 204 17.01 -0.83 8.63
CA GLU A 204 18.00 -0.04 9.32
C GLU A 204 19.40 -0.53 8.95
N GLU A 205 20.37 0.37 8.87
CA GLU A 205 21.76 0.04 8.68
C GLU A 205 22.25 -0.79 9.88
N LEU A 206 23.04 -1.83 9.63
CA LEU A 206 23.36 -2.84 10.62
C LEU A 206 24.13 -2.31 11.82
N GLU A 207 25.16 -1.49 11.59
CA GLU A 207 25.99 -0.96 12.70
C GLU A 207 25.22 0.13 13.47
N HIS A 208 24.36 0.89 12.79
CA HIS A 208 23.43 1.82 13.42
C HIS A 208 22.47 1.07 14.37
N ALA A 209 21.85 -0.01 13.92
CA ALA A 209 20.95 -0.84 14.71
C ALA A 209 21.67 -1.46 15.92
N LYS A 210 22.89 -1.98 15.75
CA LYS A 210 23.71 -2.53 16.83
C LYS A 210 24.10 -1.47 17.86
N ALA A 211 24.50 -0.27 17.41
CA ALA A 211 24.95 0.79 18.30
C ALA A 211 23.87 1.23 19.29
N ARG A 212 22.60 1.24 18.87
CA ARG A 212 21.46 1.55 19.76
C ARG A 212 20.84 0.33 20.46
N GLY A 213 21.39 -0.87 20.25
CA GLY A 213 20.88 -2.11 20.86
C GLY A 213 19.53 -2.56 20.33
N ALA A 214 19.27 -2.31 19.04
CA ALA A 214 18.00 -2.67 18.41
C ALA A 214 17.75 -4.18 18.41
N ARG A 215 16.48 -4.57 18.48
CA ARG A 215 16.08 -5.95 18.19
C ARG A 215 16.10 -6.17 16.68
N ILE A 216 17.01 -6.99 16.22
CA ILE A 216 17.14 -7.37 14.81
C ILE A 216 16.37 -8.66 14.58
N TYR A 217 15.38 -8.64 13.68
CA TYR A 217 14.60 -9.83 13.31
C TYR A 217 15.28 -10.68 12.27
N ALA A 218 15.88 -10.03 11.26
CA ALA A 218 16.57 -10.69 10.17
C ALA A 218 17.51 -9.70 9.46
N GLU A 219 18.45 -10.23 8.69
CA GLU A 219 19.25 -9.49 7.73
C GLU A 219 18.62 -9.60 6.34
N MET A 220 18.49 -8.47 5.65
CA MET A 220 18.04 -8.46 4.27
C MET A 220 19.22 -8.72 3.33
N ALA A 221 19.39 -9.98 2.91
CA ALA A 221 20.57 -10.46 2.21
C ALA A 221 20.60 -10.11 0.72
N GLY A 222 19.45 -9.84 0.07
CA GLY A 222 19.42 -9.58 -1.36
C GLY A 222 18.08 -9.09 -1.88
N TYR A 223 18.12 -8.52 -3.09
CA TYR A 223 16.98 -8.03 -3.83
C TYR A 223 17.20 -8.21 -5.32
N GLY A 224 16.19 -8.70 -6.02
CA GLY A 224 16.16 -8.81 -7.47
C GLY A 224 14.84 -8.29 -8.04
N SER A 225 14.91 -7.67 -9.22
CA SER A 225 13.74 -7.20 -9.95
C SER A 225 13.96 -7.41 -11.44
N THR A 226 13.00 -8.02 -12.11
CA THR A 226 13.04 -8.31 -13.55
C THR A 226 11.70 -7.97 -14.20
N GLY A 227 11.70 -7.77 -15.51
CA GLY A 227 10.51 -7.67 -16.34
C GLY A 227 10.45 -8.83 -17.32
N ASP A 228 9.27 -9.39 -17.58
CA ASP A 228 9.09 -10.49 -18.53
C ASP A 228 9.08 -10.04 -20.00
N ALA A 229 8.88 -8.76 -20.26
CA ALA A 229 8.84 -8.15 -21.60
C ALA A 229 7.93 -8.90 -22.60
N TYR A 230 6.88 -9.55 -22.09
CA TYR A 230 6.08 -10.48 -22.87
C TYR A 230 4.66 -9.99 -23.16
N HIS A 231 3.90 -9.57 -22.13
CA HIS A 231 2.48 -9.23 -22.28
C HIS A 231 2.04 -8.14 -21.30
N ILE A 232 1.14 -7.25 -21.77
CA ILE A 232 0.60 -6.15 -20.96
C ILE A 232 -0.31 -6.63 -19.83
N LYS A 233 -0.88 -7.83 -19.91
CA LYS A 233 -1.77 -8.38 -18.89
C LYS A 233 -0.94 -8.80 -17.67
N ILE A 234 -1.10 -8.04 -16.60
CA ILE A 234 -0.56 -8.35 -15.27
C ILE A 234 -1.08 -9.71 -14.80
N GLY A 235 -0.24 -10.51 -14.16
CA GLY A 235 -0.65 -11.76 -13.54
C GLY A 235 -0.33 -13.04 -14.32
N ARG A 236 0.28 -12.95 -15.51
CA ARG A 236 0.77 -14.15 -16.19
C ARG A 236 2.16 -14.56 -15.73
N ALA A 237 3.01 -13.59 -15.40
CA ALA A 237 4.35 -13.87 -14.86
C ALA A 237 4.35 -14.17 -13.36
N SER A 238 3.56 -13.44 -12.56
CA SER A 238 3.54 -13.60 -11.10
C SER A 238 2.64 -14.74 -10.59
N CYS A 239 1.76 -15.30 -11.42
CA CYS A 239 0.78 -16.31 -10.98
C CYS A 239 0.94 -17.68 -11.65
N ARG A 240 1.94 -17.90 -12.50
CA ARG A 240 2.13 -19.15 -13.26
C ARG A 240 3.47 -19.83 -13.07
N GLU A 241 4.44 -19.22 -12.38
CA GLU A 241 5.72 -19.85 -12.03
C GLU A 241 5.79 -20.17 -10.55
#